data_c95d3995ffbeb0f2f4a809edf6d31adf
#
_entry.id   c95d3995ffbeb0f2f4a809edf6d31adf
#
_cell.length_a   1.000
_cell.length_b   1.000
_cell.length_c   1.000
_cell.angle_alpha   90.00
_cell.angle_beta   90.00
_cell.angle_gamma   90.00
#
_symmetry.space_group_name_H-M   'P 1'
#
loop_
_entity.id
_entity.type
_entity.pdbx_description
1 polymer ?
#
loop_
_entity_poly.entity_id
_entity_poly.type
_entity_poly.pdbx_seq_one_letter_code
_entity_poly.pdbx_strand_id
1 'polypeptide(L)'
;TTDDFDKEEIIHTNGAETSFTMPEGNITLSAKYRAMTNGVILDKTELTFEIEQIRSGSRWNPQIGWKVTDPQKLTATVIPDTAANKNIIWNVKDTDGSSTDVIHVTENGEVSVNQSAKWIQELIQAGVANQELYPSKKITTEGTNYASVTVTTEAGQKRSSAFVTVNFKITDDTVVPVSDVKLDQSELAFEIVRTLEGDRLDPTERYSVTPSKRLYETITPEYADNKNVKWSVGDADMLRIDS
;
A
#
# COMPACT_ATOMS: atom_id res chain seq x y z
N THR A 1 37.16 67.67 -15.24
CA THR A 1 37.26 66.34 -15.88
C THR A 1 37.42 65.33 -14.80
N THR A 2 36.34 64.74 -14.36
CA THR A 2 36.33 63.62 -13.45
C THR A 2 36.56 62.36 -14.29
N ASP A 3 37.73 61.75 -14.12
CA ASP A 3 38.10 60.51 -14.73
C ASP A 3 37.22 59.42 -14.16
N ASP A 4 36.38 58.84 -15.02
CA ASP A 4 35.47 57.71 -14.71
C ASP A 4 36.27 56.39 -14.83
N PHE A 5 37.13 56.12 -13.82
CA PHE A 5 38.11 55.03 -13.83
C PHE A 5 37.60 53.73 -13.25
N ASP A 6 36.29 53.61 -12.95
CA ASP A 6 35.71 52.40 -12.29
C ASP A 6 34.65 51.66 -13.13
N LYS A 7 34.85 51.57 -14.45
CA LYS A 7 34.01 50.65 -15.25
C LYS A 7 34.71 49.31 -15.40
N GLU A 8 34.29 48.32 -14.57
CA GLU A 8 34.61 46.93 -14.80
C GLU A 8 33.79 46.41 -16.00
N GLU A 9 34.42 46.25 -17.17
CA GLU A 9 33.80 45.61 -18.31
C GLU A 9 34.07 44.12 -18.25
N ILE A 10 33.01 43.31 -18.08
CA ILE A 10 33.14 41.85 -18.02
C ILE A 10 33.05 41.28 -19.43
N ILE A 11 34.15 40.80 -19.95
CA ILE A 11 34.25 40.14 -21.25
C ILE A 11 33.99 38.63 -21.02
N HIS A 12 32.88 38.13 -21.48
CA HIS A 12 32.57 36.70 -21.43
C HIS A 12 33.10 35.99 -22.67
N THR A 13 33.98 35.02 -22.50
CA THR A 13 34.47 34.17 -23.60
C THR A 13 34.22 32.71 -23.30
N ASN A 14 33.88 31.92 -24.33
CA ASN A 14 33.73 30.48 -24.23
C ASN A 14 34.99 29.72 -24.67
N GLY A 15 36.10 30.41 -24.90
CA GLY A 15 37.34 29.84 -25.39
C GLY A 15 38.56 30.31 -24.60
N ALA A 16 39.71 29.72 -24.90
CA ALA A 16 41.00 30.01 -24.28
C ALA A 16 41.60 31.37 -24.78
N GLU A 17 41.05 31.87 -25.88
CA GLU A 17 41.54 33.13 -26.50
C GLU A 17 40.40 34.12 -26.62
N THR A 18 40.69 35.38 -26.31
CA THR A 18 39.78 36.52 -26.53
C THR A 18 40.60 37.69 -27.02
N SER A 19 39.97 38.52 -27.85
CA SER A 19 40.55 39.80 -28.31
C SER A 19 39.66 40.93 -27.81
N PHE A 20 40.28 42.01 -27.43
CA PHE A 20 39.63 43.28 -27.10
C PHE A 20 40.42 44.45 -27.63
N THR A 21 39.75 45.57 -27.84
CA THR A 21 40.40 46.80 -28.28
C THR A 21 40.97 47.52 -27.06
N MET A 22 42.28 47.81 -27.09
CA MET A 22 42.95 48.55 -26.01
C MET A 22 42.39 49.97 -25.93
N PRO A 23 41.84 50.43 -24.82
CA PRO A 23 41.51 51.84 -24.59
C PRO A 23 42.76 52.66 -24.34
N GLU A 24 42.62 53.99 -24.47
CA GLU A 24 43.68 54.89 -24.03
C GLU A 24 43.76 54.91 -22.49
N GLY A 25 44.84 54.38 -21.92
CA GLY A 25 45.11 54.38 -20.50
C GLY A 25 45.63 53.03 -19.97
N ASN A 26 45.85 52.99 -18.66
CA ASN A 26 46.28 51.75 -18.02
C ASN A 26 45.07 50.82 -17.72
N ILE A 27 45.15 49.56 -18.12
CA ILE A 27 44.17 48.56 -17.81
C ILE A 27 44.80 47.42 -17.02
N THR A 28 44.03 46.83 -16.12
CA THR A 28 44.39 45.60 -15.42
C THR A 28 43.47 44.49 -15.91
N LEU A 29 44.06 43.47 -16.48
CA LEU A 29 43.33 42.26 -16.88
C LEU A 29 43.44 41.21 -15.80
N SER A 30 42.32 40.71 -15.33
CA SER A 30 42.27 39.57 -14.41
C SER A 30 41.40 38.48 -15.01
N ALA A 31 41.95 37.26 -15.11
CA ALA A 31 41.18 36.11 -15.49
C ALA A 31 40.53 35.45 -14.26
N LYS A 32 39.21 35.41 -14.24
CA LYS A 32 38.47 34.66 -13.22
C LYS A 32 38.10 33.29 -13.79
N TYR A 33 38.75 32.27 -13.32
CA TYR A 33 38.38 30.89 -13.68
C TYR A 33 37.20 30.44 -12.84
N ARG A 34 36.18 29.90 -13.47
CA ARG A 34 35.10 29.20 -12.80
C ARG A 34 35.28 27.72 -12.99
N ALA A 35 35.25 26.97 -11.91
CA ALA A 35 35.32 25.53 -11.98
C ALA A 35 34.11 24.95 -12.71
N MET A 36 34.38 24.15 -13.71
CA MET A 36 33.33 23.42 -14.44
C MET A 36 32.81 22.25 -13.60
N THR A 37 31.55 21.92 -13.78
CA THR A 37 30.95 20.72 -13.19
C THR A 37 31.59 19.47 -13.78
N ASN A 38 32.19 18.64 -12.93
CA ASN A 38 32.90 17.42 -13.30
C ASN A 38 32.14 16.13 -12.94
N GLY A 39 31.24 16.21 -11.97
CA GLY A 39 30.45 15.07 -11.50
C GLY A 39 29.31 15.48 -10.60
N VAL A 40 28.47 14.49 -10.28
CA VAL A 40 27.47 14.55 -9.22
C VAL A 40 27.45 13.21 -8.49
N ILE A 41 27.33 13.23 -7.17
CA ILE A 41 27.30 12.05 -6.31
C ILE A 41 26.02 12.10 -5.47
N LEU A 42 25.36 10.95 -5.30
CA LEU A 42 24.27 10.76 -4.37
C LEU A 42 24.78 10.21 -3.03
N ASP A 43 24.15 10.62 -1.94
CA ASP A 43 24.42 10.12 -0.58
C ASP A 43 23.96 8.67 -0.37
N LYS A 44 23.00 8.20 -1.20
CA LYS A 44 22.49 6.83 -1.19
C LYS A 44 22.39 6.33 -2.62
N THR A 45 22.65 5.04 -2.81
CA THR A 45 22.53 4.34 -4.11
C THR A 45 21.33 3.42 -4.19
N GLU A 46 20.66 3.17 -3.07
CA GLU A 46 19.51 2.29 -2.97
C GLU A 46 18.45 2.87 -2.01
N LEU A 47 17.19 2.70 -2.38
CA LEU A 47 16.03 3.02 -1.56
C LEU A 47 15.06 1.83 -1.59
N THR A 48 14.41 1.56 -0.48
CA THR A 48 13.35 0.54 -0.38
C THR A 48 12.09 1.14 0.22
N PHE A 49 10.96 0.88 -0.40
CA PHE A 49 9.64 1.28 0.06
C PHE A 49 8.73 0.08 0.19
N GLU A 50 7.93 0.10 1.25
CA GLU A 50 6.90 -0.90 1.53
C GLU A 50 5.52 -0.24 1.41
N ILE A 51 4.61 -0.89 0.69
CA ILE A 51 3.21 -0.50 0.56
C ILE A 51 2.37 -1.70 0.98
N GLU A 52 1.55 -1.53 2.00
CA GLU A 52 0.64 -2.55 2.50
C GLU A 52 -0.80 -2.03 2.41
N GLN A 53 -1.65 -2.74 1.66
CA GLN A 53 -3.09 -2.55 1.73
C GLN A 53 -3.65 -3.48 2.80
N ILE A 54 -4.36 -2.92 3.78
CA ILE A 54 -5.01 -3.67 4.86
C ILE A 54 -6.51 -3.69 4.59
N ARG A 55 -7.07 -4.91 4.50
CA ARG A 55 -8.50 -5.15 4.34
C ARG A 55 -9.04 -5.72 5.64
N SER A 56 -10.09 -5.13 6.21
CA SER A 56 -10.67 -5.54 7.50
C SER A 56 -12.18 -5.47 7.51
N GLY A 57 -12.81 -5.98 8.58
CA GLY A 57 -14.26 -5.99 8.71
C GLY A 57 -14.94 -7.09 7.92
N SER A 58 -16.13 -6.83 7.39
CA SER A 58 -16.88 -7.82 6.61
C SER A 58 -16.27 -7.99 5.21
N ARG A 59 -16.11 -9.23 4.77
CA ARG A 59 -15.62 -9.55 3.41
C ARG A 59 -16.51 -8.98 2.31
N TRP A 60 -17.80 -8.85 2.57
CA TRP A 60 -18.79 -8.30 1.61
C TRP A 60 -18.70 -6.77 1.47
N ASN A 61 -18.14 -6.11 2.48
CA ASN A 61 -17.93 -4.66 2.49
C ASN A 61 -16.67 -4.34 3.31
N PRO A 62 -15.48 -4.62 2.77
CA PRO A 62 -14.24 -4.45 3.50
C PRO A 62 -13.89 -2.98 3.69
N GLN A 63 -13.37 -2.66 4.86
CA GLN A 63 -12.70 -1.40 5.11
C GLN A 63 -11.26 -1.50 4.61
N ILE A 64 -10.81 -0.48 3.87
CA ILE A 64 -9.48 -0.43 3.27
C ILE A 64 -8.62 0.58 4.00
N GLY A 65 -7.53 0.11 4.59
CA GLY A 65 -6.46 0.92 5.15
C GLY A 65 -5.18 0.78 4.35
N TRP A 66 -4.23 1.71 4.55
CA TRP A 66 -2.93 1.71 3.92
C TRP A 66 -1.83 1.97 4.93
N LYS A 67 -0.74 1.25 4.77
CA LYS A 67 0.52 1.50 5.45
C LYS A 67 1.59 1.65 4.38
N VAL A 68 2.24 2.80 4.36
CA VAL A 68 3.20 3.17 3.33
C VAL A 68 4.46 3.72 4.01
N THR A 69 5.62 3.34 3.49
CA THR A 69 6.90 3.91 3.95
C THR A 69 6.90 5.42 3.71
N ASP A 70 7.32 6.17 4.72
CA ASP A 70 7.48 7.63 4.61
C ASP A 70 8.44 8.02 3.47
N PRO A 71 8.27 9.21 2.87
CA PRO A 71 9.19 9.73 1.88
C PRO A 71 10.65 9.72 2.36
N GLN A 72 11.56 9.36 1.47
CA GLN A 72 12.99 9.29 1.76
C GLN A 72 13.76 10.37 0.98
N LYS A 73 14.75 10.99 1.64
CA LYS A 73 15.58 12.03 1.05
C LYS A 73 16.80 11.45 0.37
N LEU A 74 17.04 11.88 -0.89
CA LEU A 74 18.31 11.79 -1.59
C LEU A 74 18.98 13.14 -1.60
N THR A 75 20.28 13.17 -1.33
CA THR A 75 21.10 14.38 -1.39
C THR A 75 22.13 14.24 -2.52
N ALA A 76 22.12 15.19 -3.43
CA ALA A 76 23.07 15.25 -4.53
C ALA A 76 24.16 16.29 -4.26
N THR A 77 25.42 15.87 -4.41
CA THR A 77 26.57 16.75 -4.28
C THR A 77 27.26 16.93 -5.62
N VAL A 78 27.30 18.14 -6.14
CA VAL A 78 27.99 18.49 -7.40
C VAL A 78 29.48 18.64 -7.14
N ILE A 79 30.30 18.10 -8.04
CA ILE A 79 31.77 18.12 -7.94
C ILE A 79 32.36 18.92 -9.10
N PRO A 80 33.39 19.74 -8.82
CA PRO A 80 33.91 20.13 -7.50
C PRO A 80 32.95 21.06 -6.75
N ASP A 81 33.14 21.21 -5.44
CA ASP A 81 32.31 22.11 -4.63
C ASP A 81 32.42 23.58 -5.07
N THR A 82 33.51 23.93 -5.76
CA THR A 82 33.74 25.25 -6.38
C THR A 82 33.08 25.41 -7.76
N ALA A 83 32.31 24.41 -8.24
CA ALA A 83 31.61 24.50 -9.53
C ALA A 83 30.71 25.75 -9.60
N ALA A 84 30.78 26.47 -10.70
CA ALA A 84 30.03 27.72 -10.90
C ALA A 84 28.53 27.49 -11.06
N ASN A 85 28.13 26.38 -11.69
CA ASN A 85 26.73 25.96 -11.81
C ASN A 85 26.55 24.62 -11.08
N LYS A 86 25.72 24.63 -10.03
CA LYS A 86 25.37 23.46 -9.22
C LYS A 86 23.91 23.03 -9.44
N ASN A 87 23.23 23.59 -10.43
CA ASN A 87 21.85 23.21 -10.73
C ASN A 87 21.78 21.77 -11.16
N ILE A 88 20.78 21.08 -10.63
CA ILE A 88 20.52 19.67 -10.89
C ILE A 88 19.06 19.47 -11.28
N ILE A 89 18.81 18.44 -12.05
CA ILE A 89 17.49 18.00 -12.48
C ILE A 89 17.33 16.54 -12.04
N TRP A 90 16.22 16.26 -11.35
CA TRP A 90 15.82 14.91 -10.95
C TRP A 90 14.90 14.29 -11.99
N ASN A 91 15.05 12.99 -12.23
CA ASN A 91 14.21 12.21 -13.11
C ASN A 91 13.97 10.81 -12.52
N VAL A 92 12.79 10.24 -12.78
CA VAL A 92 12.45 8.86 -12.40
C VAL A 92 12.17 8.06 -13.67
N LYS A 93 12.63 6.82 -13.66
CA LYS A 93 12.46 5.87 -14.75
C LYS A 93 12.22 4.46 -14.21
N ASP A 94 11.50 3.65 -14.97
CA ASP A 94 11.49 2.21 -14.77
C ASP A 94 12.86 1.61 -15.11
N THR A 95 13.12 0.35 -14.76
CA THR A 95 14.39 -0.34 -15.06
C THR A 95 14.65 -0.53 -16.54
N ASP A 96 13.60 -0.57 -17.37
CA ASP A 96 13.71 -0.61 -18.84
C ASP A 96 13.92 0.78 -19.48
N GLY A 97 13.97 1.84 -18.66
CA GLY A 97 14.13 3.22 -19.12
C GLY A 97 12.84 3.93 -19.53
N SER A 98 11.69 3.27 -19.45
CA SER A 98 10.38 3.88 -19.67
C SER A 98 9.96 4.83 -18.53
N SER A 99 8.89 5.57 -18.71
CA SER A 99 8.31 6.36 -17.62
C SER A 99 7.62 5.45 -16.60
N THR A 100 7.77 5.77 -15.32
CA THR A 100 7.12 5.05 -14.23
C THR A 100 6.14 5.96 -13.49
N ASP A 101 5.05 5.38 -12.98
CA ASP A 101 4.10 6.02 -12.08
C ASP A 101 4.21 5.50 -10.63
N VAL A 102 5.16 4.60 -10.38
CA VAL A 102 5.32 3.91 -9.06
C VAL A 102 5.96 4.83 -8.03
N ILE A 103 6.90 5.68 -8.45
CA ILE A 103 7.62 6.60 -7.58
C ILE A 103 7.57 8.02 -8.12
N HIS A 104 7.70 8.98 -7.22
CA HIS A 104 7.83 10.40 -7.52
C HIS A 104 9.06 10.96 -6.81
N VAL A 105 9.74 11.91 -7.45
CA VAL A 105 10.82 12.69 -6.84
C VAL A 105 10.52 14.19 -6.95
N THR A 106 10.70 14.91 -5.85
CA THR A 106 10.58 16.37 -5.83
C THR A 106 11.87 17.05 -6.31
N GLU A 107 11.81 18.33 -6.64
CA GLU A 107 12.99 19.15 -6.98
C GLU A 107 14.06 19.15 -5.86
N ASN A 108 13.64 18.92 -4.63
CA ASN A 108 14.53 18.84 -3.49
C ASN A 108 15.11 17.42 -3.26
N GLY A 109 14.83 16.44 -4.12
CA GLY A 109 15.30 15.06 -4.00
C GLY A 109 14.57 14.22 -2.96
N GLU A 110 13.36 14.60 -2.56
CA GLU A 110 12.49 13.76 -1.73
C GLU A 110 11.78 12.75 -2.61
N VAL A 111 11.98 11.46 -2.34
CA VAL A 111 11.42 10.34 -3.09
C VAL A 111 10.26 9.75 -2.29
N SER A 112 9.12 9.58 -2.95
CA SER A 112 7.90 8.98 -2.38
C SER A 112 7.32 7.95 -3.35
N VAL A 113 6.49 7.04 -2.84
CA VAL A 113 5.79 6.04 -3.63
C VAL A 113 4.34 6.45 -3.90
N ASN A 114 3.83 6.00 -5.04
CA ASN A 114 2.45 6.21 -5.44
C ASN A 114 1.63 4.92 -5.22
N GLN A 115 0.86 4.89 -4.14
CA GLN A 115 -0.04 3.75 -3.83
C GLN A 115 -1.17 3.55 -4.87
N SER A 116 -1.40 4.53 -5.74
CA SER A 116 -2.38 4.46 -6.83
C SER A 116 -1.75 4.07 -8.17
N ALA A 117 -0.47 3.68 -8.18
CA ALA A 117 0.22 3.25 -9.40
C ALA A 117 -0.54 2.10 -10.10
N LYS A 118 -0.54 2.14 -11.43
CA LYS A 118 -1.27 1.17 -12.25
C LYS A 118 -0.92 -0.28 -11.90
N TRP A 119 0.35 -0.58 -11.72
CA TRP A 119 0.84 -1.90 -11.33
C TRP A 119 0.21 -2.39 -10.01
N ILE A 120 0.09 -1.52 -8.99
CA ILE A 120 -0.54 -1.85 -7.70
C ILE A 120 -2.03 -2.13 -7.90
N GLN A 121 -2.71 -1.31 -8.70
CA GLN A 121 -4.13 -1.50 -8.99
C GLN A 121 -4.40 -2.82 -9.73
N GLU A 122 -3.55 -3.22 -10.65
CA GLU A 122 -3.63 -4.51 -11.35
C GLU A 122 -3.48 -5.69 -10.37
N LEU A 123 -2.53 -5.62 -9.43
CA LEU A 123 -2.36 -6.63 -8.37
C LEU A 123 -3.59 -6.72 -7.45
N ILE A 124 -4.15 -5.58 -7.05
CA ILE A 124 -5.38 -5.54 -6.24
C ILE A 124 -6.54 -6.18 -6.98
N GLN A 125 -6.76 -5.81 -8.24
CA GLN A 125 -7.84 -6.36 -9.08
C GLN A 125 -7.70 -7.87 -9.25
N ALA A 126 -6.49 -8.37 -9.51
CA ALA A 126 -6.24 -9.80 -9.62
C ALA A 126 -6.54 -10.55 -8.31
N GLY A 127 -6.16 -9.98 -7.16
CA GLY A 127 -6.46 -10.53 -5.85
C GLY A 127 -7.95 -10.59 -5.56
N VAL A 128 -8.69 -9.52 -5.86
CA VAL A 128 -10.15 -9.45 -5.69
C VAL A 128 -10.85 -10.45 -6.62
N ALA A 129 -10.48 -10.51 -7.89
CA ALA A 129 -11.06 -11.45 -8.84
C ALA A 129 -10.82 -12.92 -8.41
N ASN A 130 -9.65 -13.23 -7.88
CA ASN A 130 -9.38 -14.56 -7.34
C ASN A 130 -10.23 -14.88 -6.09
N GLN A 131 -10.49 -13.91 -5.23
CA GLN A 131 -11.36 -14.07 -4.06
C GLN A 131 -12.83 -14.28 -4.47
N GLU A 132 -13.30 -13.64 -5.54
CA GLU A 132 -14.64 -13.86 -6.09
C GLU A 132 -14.84 -15.31 -6.57
N LEU A 133 -13.79 -15.89 -7.18
CA LEU A 133 -13.81 -17.30 -7.61
C LEU A 133 -13.70 -18.27 -6.42
N TYR A 134 -13.02 -17.88 -5.35
CA TYR A 134 -12.79 -18.69 -4.16
C TYR A 134 -13.16 -17.93 -2.88
N PRO A 135 -14.47 -17.74 -2.59
CA PRO A 135 -14.94 -16.87 -1.51
C PRO A 135 -14.48 -17.25 -0.09
N SER A 136 -14.09 -18.51 0.10
CA SER A 136 -13.52 -18.99 1.38
C SER A 136 -12.07 -18.55 1.61
N LYS A 137 -11.36 -18.14 0.55
CA LYS A 137 -9.93 -17.76 0.63
C LYS A 137 -9.75 -16.29 0.91
N LYS A 138 -8.71 -15.96 1.66
CA LYS A 138 -8.21 -14.59 1.85
C LYS A 138 -7.35 -14.18 0.66
N ILE A 139 -7.28 -12.87 0.40
CA ILE A 139 -6.36 -12.34 -0.60
C ILE A 139 -4.93 -12.37 -0.02
N THR A 140 -4.00 -12.95 -0.79
CA THR A 140 -2.57 -13.07 -0.43
C THR A 140 -1.67 -12.49 -1.52
N THR A 141 -2.16 -11.46 -2.22
CA THR A 141 -1.43 -10.84 -3.32
C THR A 141 -0.26 -10.03 -2.82
N GLU A 142 0.90 -10.24 -3.44
CA GLU A 142 2.12 -9.48 -3.21
C GLU A 142 2.84 -9.27 -4.54
N GLY A 143 3.75 -8.30 -4.58
CA GLY A 143 4.59 -8.03 -5.74
C GLY A 143 5.70 -7.04 -5.43
N THR A 144 6.71 -7.02 -6.30
CA THR A 144 7.82 -6.09 -6.23
C THR A 144 7.98 -5.39 -7.56
N ASN A 145 8.18 -4.08 -7.53
CA ASN A 145 8.51 -3.27 -8.69
C ASN A 145 9.83 -2.54 -8.45
N TYR A 146 10.52 -2.21 -9.53
CA TYR A 146 11.82 -1.59 -9.52
C TYR A 146 11.82 -0.32 -10.36
N ALA A 147 12.50 0.71 -9.85
CA ALA A 147 12.65 1.97 -10.55
C ALA A 147 14.04 2.57 -10.28
N SER A 148 14.38 3.64 -10.95
CA SER A 148 15.59 4.41 -10.71
C SER A 148 15.29 5.89 -10.58
N VAL A 149 15.95 6.54 -9.63
CA VAL A 149 15.99 8.01 -9.50
C VAL A 149 17.34 8.46 -10.01
N THR A 150 17.35 9.32 -11.02
CA THR A 150 18.57 9.87 -11.63
C THR A 150 18.63 11.37 -11.40
N VAL A 151 19.77 11.85 -10.92
CA VAL A 151 20.11 13.26 -10.87
C VAL A 151 21.06 13.59 -12.04
N THR A 152 20.79 14.71 -12.71
CA THR A 152 21.62 15.20 -13.82
C THR A 152 21.99 16.65 -13.55
N THR A 153 23.26 17.01 -13.70
CA THR A 153 23.67 18.42 -13.62
C THR A 153 23.32 19.16 -14.90
N GLU A 154 22.81 20.40 -14.80
CA GLU A 154 22.57 21.25 -15.97
C GLU A 154 23.87 21.51 -16.74
N ALA A 155 24.94 21.87 -16.03
CA ALA A 155 26.26 22.06 -16.61
C ALA A 155 26.98 20.70 -16.71
N GLY A 156 27.43 20.38 -17.93
CA GLY A 156 28.23 19.17 -18.19
C GLY A 156 27.45 17.85 -18.23
N GLN A 157 26.14 17.85 -18.00
CA GLN A 157 25.24 16.67 -18.13
C GLN A 157 25.76 15.43 -17.39
N LYS A 158 26.38 15.64 -16.23
CA LYS A 158 26.88 14.54 -15.37
C LYS A 158 25.71 13.92 -14.63
N ARG A 159 25.76 12.58 -14.45
CA ARG A 159 24.64 11.82 -13.88
C ARG A 159 25.10 10.94 -12.74
N SER A 160 24.20 10.72 -11.79
CA SER A 160 24.27 9.71 -10.75
C SER A 160 22.85 9.14 -10.54
N SER A 161 22.75 7.86 -10.18
CA SER A 161 21.45 7.21 -10.03
C SER A 161 21.39 6.41 -8.74
N ALA A 162 20.22 6.35 -8.14
CA ALA A 162 19.86 5.44 -7.06
C ALA A 162 18.81 4.43 -7.56
N PHE A 163 18.99 3.17 -7.19
CA PHE A 163 18.04 2.09 -7.45
C PHE A 163 16.92 2.13 -6.40
N VAL A 164 15.68 1.91 -6.83
CA VAL A 164 14.51 1.94 -5.95
C VAL A 164 13.75 0.62 -6.06
N THR A 165 13.54 -0.03 -4.92
CA THR A 165 12.71 -1.21 -4.78
C THR A 165 11.41 -0.84 -4.08
N VAL A 166 10.27 -1.20 -4.66
CA VAL A 166 8.94 -1.00 -4.09
C VAL A 166 8.26 -2.35 -3.90
N ASN A 167 8.05 -2.74 -2.66
CA ASN A 167 7.33 -3.96 -2.30
C ASN A 167 5.88 -3.63 -1.99
N PHE A 168 4.96 -4.40 -2.55
CA PHE A 168 3.53 -4.29 -2.29
C PHE A 168 3.00 -5.61 -1.75
N LYS A 169 2.09 -5.54 -0.77
CA LYS A 169 1.32 -6.70 -0.29
C LYS A 169 -0.09 -6.30 0.14
N ILE A 170 -0.99 -7.29 0.14
CA ILE A 170 -2.31 -7.17 0.74
C ILE A 170 -2.35 -8.03 2.00
N THR A 171 -2.76 -7.42 3.12
CA THR A 171 -3.13 -8.12 4.36
C THR A 171 -4.65 -8.15 4.43
N ASP A 172 -5.23 -9.36 4.33
CA ASP A 172 -6.67 -9.56 4.34
C ASP A 172 -7.14 -10.14 5.69
N ASP A 173 -7.58 -9.25 6.57
CA ASP A 173 -8.15 -9.55 7.88
C ASP A 173 -9.68 -9.54 7.87
N THR A 174 -10.28 -9.59 6.66
CA THR A 174 -11.75 -9.65 6.55
C THR A 174 -12.30 -10.95 7.10
N VAL A 175 -13.53 -10.88 7.61
CA VAL A 175 -14.31 -12.03 8.10
C VAL A 175 -15.53 -12.27 7.21
N VAL A 176 -15.89 -13.54 7.03
CA VAL A 176 -17.12 -13.94 6.36
C VAL A 176 -18.20 -14.10 7.43
N PRO A 177 -19.16 -13.18 7.53
CA PRO A 177 -20.26 -13.31 8.48
C PRO A 177 -21.25 -14.39 8.05
N VAL A 178 -21.98 -14.92 9.02
CA VAL A 178 -23.19 -15.72 8.75
C VAL A 178 -24.26 -14.81 8.18
N SER A 179 -24.87 -15.21 7.09
CA SER A 179 -25.99 -14.51 6.45
C SER A 179 -27.35 -15.12 6.76
N ASP A 180 -27.39 -16.42 7.04
CA ASP A 180 -28.64 -17.14 7.34
C ASP A 180 -28.36 -18.40 8.16
N VAL A 181 -29.34 -18.78 8.99
CA VAL A 181 -29.38 -20.03 9.75
C VAL A 181 -30.75 -20.67 9.55
N LYS A 182 -30.79 -21.89 9.07
CA LYS A 182 -32.01 -22.66 8.85
C LYS A 182 -31.98 -23.94 9.68
N LEU A 183 -33.14 -24.33 10.17
CA LEU A 183 -33.35 -25.63 10.77
C LEU A 183 -33.88 -26.63 9.73
N ASP A 184 -33.50 -27.89 9.87
CA ASP A 184 -33.98 -29.01 9.05
C ASP A 184 -35.49 -29.25 9.21
N GLN A 185 -36.03 -28.87 10.39
CA GLN A 185 -37.45 -28.99 10.71
C GLN A 185 -37.94 -27.69 11.38
N SER A 186 -39.08 -27.18 10.93
CA SER A 186 -39.74 -25.96 11.48
C SER A 186 -40.71 -26.31 12.64
N GLU A 187 -41.12 -27.55 12.73
CA GLU A 187 -42.10 -28.00 13.75
C GLU A 187 -41.65 -29.34 14.35
N LEU A 188 -41.82 -29.47 15.66
CA LEU A 188 -41.65 -30.70 16.42
C LEU A 188 -42.89 -30.93 17.23
N ALA A 189 -43.49 -32.14 17.11
CA ALA A 189 -44.61 -32.56 17.97
C ALA A 189 -44.12 -33.55 19.01
N PHE A 190 -44.47 -33.28 20.24
CA PHE A 190 -44.27 -34.19 21.37
C PHE A 190 -45.61 -34.55 21.95
N GLU A 191 -45.77 -35.84 22.31
CA GLU A 191 -46.98 -36.32 22.91
C GLU A 191 -46.66 -36.88 24.30
N ILE A 192 -47.50 -36.56 25.28
CA ILE A 192 -47.47 -37.12 26.61
C ILE A 192 -48.80 -37.85 26.81
N VAL A 193 -48.71 -39.17 26.93
CA VAL A 193 -49.89 -40.03 27.16
C VAL A 193 -49.89 -40.44 28.61
N ARG A 194 -50.94 -40.08 29.36
CA ARG A 194 -51.24 -40.59 30.70
C ARG A 194 -52.17 -41.78 30.60
N THR A 195 -51.74 -42.92 31.10
CA THR A 195 -52.56 -44.15 31.18
C THR A 195 -52.85 -44.47 32.63
N LEU A 196 -54.11 -44.75 32.89
CA LEU A 196 -54.56 -45.25 34.22
C LEU A 196 -54.77 -46.72 34.15
N GLU A 197 -54.08 -47.45 35.01
CA GLU A 197 -54.11 -48.92 35.07
C GLU A 197 -54.54 -49.39 36.48
N GLY A 198 -55.17 -50.56 36.56
CA GLY A 198 -55.54 -51.20 37.84
C GLY A 198 -56.92 -50.90 38.36
N ASP A 199 -57.10 -50.77 39.69
CA ASP A 199 -58.39 -50.53 40.30
C ASP A 199 -58.90 -49.13 40.00
N ARG A 200 -60.18 -49.01 39.66
CA ARG A 200 -60.84 -47.73 39.33
C ARG A 200 -60.85 -46.78 40.53
N LEU A 201 -60.81 -47.25 41.75
CA LEU A 201 -60.82 -46.43 42.96
C LEU A 201 -59.42 -46.08 43.46
N ASP A 202 -58.36 -46.73 42.94
CA ASP A 202 -56.94 -46.48 43.24
C ASP A 202 -56.08 -46.80 41.99
N PRO A 203 -56.23 -46.01 40.93
CA PRO A 203 -55.53 -46.30 39.68
C PRO A 203 -54.04 -45.95 39.77
N THR A 204 -53.21 -46.78 39.19
CA THR A 204 -51.82 -46.50 38.98
C THR A 204 -51.63 -45.68 37.72
N GLU A 205 -50.97 -44.49 37.82
CA GLU A 205 -50.71 -43.64 36.72
C GLU A 205 -49.38 -44.04 36.03
N ARG A 206 -49.42 -44.13 34.68
CA ARG A 206 -48.23 -44.28 33.85
C ARG A 206 -48.20 -43.16 32.83
N TYR A 207 -47.00 -42.65 32.55
CA TYR A 207 -46.76 -41.65 31.53
C TYR A 207 -45.83 -42.22 30.44
N SER A 208 -46.26 -42.07 29.20
CA SER A 208 -45.43 -42.30 28.02
C SER A 208 -45.17 -40.99 27.36
N VAL A 209 -43.92 -40.65 27.10
CA VAL A 209 -43.47 -39.38 26.50
C VAL A 209 -42.77 -39.66 25.19
N THR A 210 -43.03 -38.88 24.19
CA THR A 210 -42.29 -38.94 22.92
C THR A 210 -40.78 -38.86 23.21
N PRO A 211 -39.94 -39.75 22.65
CA PRO A 211 -38.50 -39.69 22.80
C PRO A 211 -37.93 -38.36 22.31
N SER A 212 -36.74 -38.01 22.80
CA SER A 212 -36.03 -36.82 22.34
C SER A 212 -35.85 -36.80 20.82
N LYS A 213 -36.03 -35.63 20.22
CA LYS A 213 -35.85 -35.39 18.79
C LYS A 213 -34.63 -34.52 18.58
N ARG A 214 -33.93 -34.74 17.49
CA ARG A 214 -32.76 -33.91 17.11
C ARG A 214 -33.13 -32.94 16.01
N LEU A 215 -32.64 -31.71 16.14
CA LEU A 215 -32.66 -30.68 15.12
C LEU A 215 -31.26 -30.48 14.61
N TYR A 216 -31.16 -30.16 13.34
CA TYR A 216 -29.90 -29.79 12.67
C TYR A 216 -30.04 -28.41 12.09
N GLU A 217 -29.02 -27.62 12.30
CA GLU A 217 -28.89 -26.28 11.67
C GLU A 217 -28.12 -26.36 10.37
N THR A 218 -28.45 -25.50 9.44
CA THR A 218 -27.66 -25.21 8.23
C THR A 218 -27.28 -23.74 8.25
N ILE A 219 -25.99 -23.47 8.23
CA ILE A 219 -25.43 -22.12 8.27
C ILE A 219 -25.02 -21.69 6.87
N THR A 220 -25.42 -20.51 6.47
CA THR A 220 -25.09 -19.92 5.17
C THR A 220 -24.26 -18.65 5.37
N PRO A 221 -23.14 -18.46 4.61
CA PRO A 221 -22.50 -19.45 3.75
C PRO A 221 -21.80 -20.55 4.57
N GLU A 222 -21.60 -21.73 3.97
CA GLU A 222 -20.92 -22.85 4.62
C GLU A 222 -19.48 -22.50 5.05
N TYR A 223 -18.84 -21.54 4.36
CA TYR A 223 -17.50 -21.04 4.66
C TYR A 223 -17.49 -19.81 5.59
N ALA A 224 -18.56 -19.54 6.34
CA ALA A 224 -18.56 -18.49 7.37
C ALA A 224 -17.47 -18.76 8.42
N ASP A 225 -16.78 -17.69 8.87
CA ASP A 225 -15.63 -17.82 9.78
C ASP A 225 -16.04 -18.23 11.20
N ASN A 226 -17.23 -17.83 11.63
CA ASN A 226 -17.80 -18.26 12.92
C ASN A 226 -19.17 -18.89 12.69
N LYS A 227 -19.25 -20.20 12.93
CA LYS A 227 -20.48 -21.02 12.79
C LYS A 227 -21.08 -21.42 14.13
N ASN A 228 -20.64 -20.81 15.20
CA ASN A 228 -21.19 -21.11 16.51
C ASN A 228 -22.65 -20.69 16.59
N VAL A 229 -23.52 -21.62 17.00
CA VAL A 229 -24.93 -21.36 17.25
C VAL A 229 -25.22 -21.47 18.73
N LYS A 230 -26.21 -20.71 19.18
CA LYS A 230 -26.76 -20.81 20.53
C LYS A 230 -28.23 -21.23 20.44
N TRP A 231 -28.52 -22.36 21.04
CA TRP A 231 -29.90 -22.86 21.11
C TRP A 231 -30.61 -22.33 22.36
N SER A 232 -31.90 -22.06 22.23
CA SER A 232 -32.75 -21.66 23.33
C SER A 232 -34.17 -22.16 23.11
N VAL A 233 -34.90 -22.39 24.17
CA VAL A 233 -36.35 -22.70 24.17
C VAL A 233 -37.10 -21.52 24.76
N GLY A 234 -38.33 -21.30 24.26
CA GLY A 234 -39.19 -20.24 24.78
C GLY A 234 -39.81 -20.56 26.15
N ASP A 235 -40.07 -21.83 26.41
CA ASP A 235 -40.62 -22.32 27.67
C ASP A 235 -39.74 -23.49 28.18
N ALA A 236 -38.90 -23.19 29.17
CA ALA A 236 -37.93 -24.15 29.75
C ALA A 236 -38.59 -25.12 30.74
N ASP A 237 -39.85 -24.86 31.17
CA ASP A 237 -40.61 -25.78 32.04
C ASP A 237 -41.20 -26.94 31.23
N MET A 238 -41.46 -26.70 29.95
CA MET A 238 -42.02 -27.70 29.04
C MET A 238 -41.00 -28.42 28.19
N LEU A 239 -39.94 -27.74 27.76
CA LEU A 239 -38.94 -28.28 26.85
C LEU A 239 -37.53 -28.00 27.36
N ARG A 240 -36.66 -28.99 27.14
CA ARG A 240 -35.24 -28.89 27.44
C ARG A 240 -34.41 -29.16 26.19
N ILE A 241 -33.35 -28.39 26.01
CA ILE A 241 -32.31 -28.66 25.02
C ILE A 241 -31.13 -29.33 25.74
N ASP A 242 -30.73 -30.48 25.27
CA ASP A 242 -29.49 -31.14 25.66
C ASP A 242 -28.44 -30.85 24.57
N SER A 243 -27.28 -30.32 24.96
CA SER A 243 -26.13 -29.95 24.08
C SER A 243 -25.19 -31.11 23.90
#